data_a98dbdd866ce899983e63bd84045c33c
#
_entry.id   a98dbdd866ce899983e63bd84045c33c
#
_cell.length_a   1.000
_cell.length_b   1.000
_cell.length_c   1.000
_cell.angle_alpha   90.00
_cell.angle_beta   90.00
_cell.angle_gamma   90.00
#
_symmetry.space_group_name_H-M   'P 1'
#
loop_
_entity.id
_entity.type
_entity.pdbx_description
1 polymer ?
#
loop_
_entity_poly.entity_id
_entity_poly.type
_entity_poly.pdbx_seq_one_letter_code
_entity_poly.pdbx_strand_id
1 'polypeptide(L)'
;MQHITLAHQAQPNDEVLFQEVAGEAVLLNLGSERYFGLDPVGTHIWGLINRNLTLQQVHQDLCNTYDASPEQLEQDLLALITQLAEEGLVTVGE
;
A
#
# COMPACT_ATOMS: atom_id res chain seq x y z
N MET A 1 6.19 -18.21 -0.52
CA MET A 1 6.48 -16.82 -0.90
C MET A 1 5.44 -16.33 -1.89
N GLN A 2 4.82 -15.22 -1.61
CA GLN A 2 3.76 -14.68 -2.44
C GLN A 2 4.35 -13.81 -3.55
N HIS A 3 3.98 -14.09 -4.79
CA HIS A 3 4.43 -13.30 -5.93
C HIS A 3 3.32 -12.32 -6.31
N ILE A 4 3.53 -11.04 -6.01
CA ILE A 4 2.53 -10.00 -6.20
C ILE A 4 2.82 -9.25 -7.48
N THR A 5 1.78 -9.07 -8.30
CA THR A 5 1.88 -8.34 -9.57
C THR A 5 0.80 -7.27 -9.64
N LEU A 6 0.87 -6.44 -10.70
CA LEU A 6 -0.13 -5.41 -10.91
C LEU A 6 -1.52 -5.98 -11.21
N ALA A 7 -1.62 -7.26 -11.56
CA ALA A 7 -2.90 -7.91 -11.80
C ALA A 7 -3.66 -8.20 -10.51
N HIS A 8 -2.99 -8.10 -9.36
CA HIS A 8 -3.60 -8.37 -8.07
C HIS A 8 -4.28 -7.13 -7.51
N GLN A 9 -5.08 -7.35 -6.48
CA GLN A 9 -5.72 -6.30 -5.72
C GLN A 9 -5.36 -6.48 -4.25
N ALA A 10 -4.96 -5.40 -3.60
CA ALA A 10 -4.67 -5.41 -2.17
C ALA A 10 -5.87 -4.84 -1.43
N GLN A 11 -6.26 -5.48 -0.34
CA GLN A 11 -7.35 -5.01 0.50
C GLN A 11 -6.83 -4.80 1.92
N PRO A 12 -7.11 -3.62 2.51
CA PRO A 12 -6.71 -3.39 3.91
C PRO A 12 -7.41 -4.38 4.84
N ASN A 13 -6.68 -4.81 5.86
CA ASN A 13 -7.23 -5.64 6.91
C ASN A 13 -8.15 -4.79 7.80
N ASP A 14 -9.28 -5.37 8.23
CA ASP A 14 -10.25 -4.65 9.06
C ASP A 14 -9.70 -4.25 10.42
N GLU A 15 -8.64 -4.90 10.89
CA GLU A 15 -8.07 -4.63 12.21
C GLU A 15 -6.91 -3.63 12.14
N VAL A 16 -6.85 -2.82 11.10
CA VAL A 16 -5.80 -1.82 10.94
C VAL A 16 -6.38 -0.43 11.20
N LEU A 17 -5.72 0.30 12.11
CA LEU A 17 -6.03 1.70 12.34
C LEU A 17 -5.04 2.56 11.58
N PHE A 18 -5.55 3.57 10.90
CA PHE A 18 -4.74 4.57 10.21
C PHE A 18 -4.74 5.85 11.01
N GLN A 19 -3.55 6.39 11.27
CA GLN A 19 -3.41 7.68 11.93
C GLN A 19 -2.42 8.54 11.15
N GLU A 20 -2.77 9.81 11.00
CA GLU A 20 -1.88 10.77 10.37
C GLU A 20 -1.54 11.84 11.40
N VAL A 21 -0.22 12.01 11.64
CA VAL A 21 0.28 12.98 12.61
C VAL A 21 1.37 13.78 11.94
N ALA A 22 1.19 15.11 11.85
CA ALA A 22 2.18 16.03 11.30
C ALA A 22 2.62 15.65 9.88
N GLY A 23 1.68 15.18 9.06
CA GLY A 23 1.96 14.82 7.66
C GLY A 23 2.55 13.43 7.47
N GLU A 24 2.72 12.68 8.55
CA GLU A 24 3.20 11.31 8.49
C GLU A 24 2.07 10.36 8.87
N ALA A 25 1.97 9.25 8.16
CA ALA A 25 0.94 8.27 8.43
C ALA A 25 1.53 7.05 9.13
N VAL A 26 0.76 6.51 10.05
CA VAL A 26 1.14 5.30 10.79
C VAL A 26 -0.04 4.33 10.74
N LEU A 27 0.27 3.08 10.44
CA LEU A 27 -0.71 2.00 10.50
C LEU A 27 -0.46 1.21 11.78
N LEU A 28 -1.52 0.95 12.54
CA LEU A 28 -1.44 0.09 13.71
C LEU A 28 -2.26 -1.17 13.44
N ASN A 29 -1.58 -2.32 13.50
CA ASN A 29 -2.26 -3.60 13.41
C ASN A 29 -2.73 -3.99 14.81
N LEU A 30 -4.04 -3.95 15.03
CA LEU A 30 -4.60 -4.21 16.35
C LEU A 30 -4.40 -5.66 16.79
N GLY A 31 -4.31 -6.59 15.84
CA GLY A 31 -4.12 -8.00 16.16
C GLY A 31 -2.71 -8.29 16.67
N SER A 32 -1.70 -7.72 16.04
CA SER A 32 -0.29 -7.95 16.42
C SER A 32 0.27 -6.86 17.31
N GLU A 33 -0.44 -5.74 17.43
CA GLU A 33 -0.01 -4.54 18.17
C GLU A 33 1.28 -3.92 17.61
N ARG A 34 1.51 -4.09 16.30
CA ARG A 34 2.70 -3.56 15.63
C ARG A 34 2.34 -2.34 14.81
N TYR A 35 3.28 -1.42 14.75
CA TYR A 35 3.15 -0.18 13.97
C TYR A 35 3.90 -0.31 12.65
N PHE A 36 3.41 0.39 11.63
CA PHE A 36 4.08 0.50 10.35
C PHE A 36 3.98 1.95 9.88
N GLY A 37 5.14 2.61 9.71
CA GLY A 37 5.17 3.99 9.25
C GLY A 37 5.12 4.08 7.73
N LEU A 38 4.38 5.07 7.22
CA LEU A 38 4.27 5.32 5.79
C LEU A 38 4.85 6.70 5.46
N ASP A 39 5.65 6.75 4.40
CA ASP A 39 6.09 8.03 3.85
C ASP A 39 4.94 8.64 3.02
N PRO A 40 5.09 9.87 2.46
CA PRO A 40 4.00 10.49 1.70
C PRO A 40 3.52 9.65 0.53
N VAL A 41 4.41 8.98 -0.20
CA VAL A 41 4.02 8.12 -1.32
C VAL A 41 3.26 6.90 -0.80
N GLY A 42 3.75 6.28 0.27
CA GLY A 42 3.07 5.14 0.89
C GLY A 42 1.71 5.51 1.41
N THR A 43 1.57 6.71 1.98
CA THR A 43 0.28 7.20 2.44
C THR A 43 -0.70 7.35 1.28
N HIS A 44 -0.24 7.86 0.15
CA HIS A 44 -1.04 7.98 -1.06
C HIS A 44 -1.50 6.61 -1.55
N ILE A 45 -0.57 5.64 -1.59
CA ILE A 45 -0.87 4.27 -2.00
C ILE A 45 -1.93 3.67 -1.07
N TRP A 46 -1.78 3.85 0.24
CA TRP A 46 -2.76 3.32 1.20
C TRP A 46 -4.15 3.88 0.92
N GLY A 47 -4.24 5.19 0.66
CA GLY A 47 -5.52 5.81 0.32
C GLY A 47 -6.15 5.21 -0.94
N LEU A 48 -5.32 4.92 -1.94
CA LEU A 48 -5.82 4.36 -3.20
C LEU A 48 -6.32 2.92 -3.03
N ILE A 49 -5.61 2.09 -2.28
CA ILE A 49 -6.07 0.69 -2.11
C ILE A 49 -7.34 0.62 -1.28
N ASN A 50 -7.60 1.62 -0.43
CA ASN A 50 -8.86 1.70 0.30
C ASN A 50 -10.05 2.01 -0.59
N ARG A 51 -9.82 2.39 -1.84
CA ARG A 51 -10.87 2.68 -2.82
C ARG A 51 -11.19 1.47 -3.69
N ASN A 52 -10.71 0.29 -3.33
CA ASN A 52 -10.94 -0.96 -4.07
C ASN A 52 -10.37 -0.95 -5.50
N LEU A 53 -9.26 -0.24 -5.69
CA LEU A 53 -8.59 -0.20 -6.98
C LEU A 53 -7.66 -1.40 -7.12
N THR A 54 -7.50 -1.89 -8.36
CA THR A 54 -6.46 -2.88 -8.64
C THR A 54 -5.10 -2.23 -8.52
N LEU A 55 -4.06 -3.04 -8.33
CA LEU A 55 -2.69 -2.48 -8.24
C LEU A 55 -2.29 -1.82 -9.56
N GLN A 56 -2.82 -2.29 -10.70
CA GLN A 56 -2.57 -1.63 -11.96
C GLN A 56 -3.17 -0.22 -11.98
N GLN A 57 -4.38 -0.05 -11.45
CA GLN A 57 -5.01 1.27 -11.35
C GLN A 57 -4.25 2.17 -10.39
N VAL A 58 -3.77 1.61 -9.27
CA VAL A 58 -2.93 2.36 -8.33
C VAL A 58 -1.65 2.81 -9.02
N HIS A 59 -0.98 1.91 -9.73
CA HIS A 59 0.24 2.24 -10.47
C HIS A 59 -0.01 3.36 -11.48
N GLN A 60 -1.12 3.30 -12.20
CA GLN A 60 -1.46 4.31 -13.18
C GLN A 60 -1.66 5.68 -12.54
N ASP A 61 -2.32 5.71 -11.38
CA ASP A 61 -2.50 6.96 -10.62
C ASP A 61 -1.16 7.53 -10.19
N LEU A 62 -0.25 6.67 -9.71
CA LEU A 62 1.09 7.11 -9.30
C LEU A 62 1.86 7.70 -10.49
N CYS A 63 1.75 7.08 -11.66
CA CYS A 63 2.42 7.58 -12.85
C CYS A 63 1.89 8.96 -13.27
N ASN A 64 0.61 9.23 -13.02
CA ASN A 64 0.01 10.52 -13.32
C ASN A 64 0.33 11.59 -12.28
N THR A 65 0.70 11.16 -11.09
CA THR A 65 0.92 12.08 -9.96
C THR A 65 2.38 12.45 -9.76
N TYR A 66 3.27 11.47 -9.97
CA TYR A 66 4.69 11.65 -9.67
C TYR A 66 5.52 11.64 -10.95
N ASP A 67 6.58 12.45 -10.95
CA ASP A 67 7.48 12.57 -12.09
C ASP A 67 8.65 11.60 -11.93
N ALA A 68 8.33 10.30 -11.99
CA ALA A 68 9.30 9.21 -11.88
C ALA A 68 9.00 8.18 -12.95
N SER A 69 9.97 7.30 -13.24
CA SER A 69 9.76 6.30 -14.29
C SER A 69 8.67 5.31 -13.88
N PRO A 70 7.85 4.86 -14.82
CA PRO A 70 6.83 3.86 -14.50
C PRO A 70 7.40 2.58 -13.89
N GLU A 71 8.58 2.15 -14.33
CA GLU A 71 9.22 0.95 -13.79
C GLU A 71 9.61 1.14 -12.33
N GLN A 72 10.14 2.30 -11.98
CA GLN A 72 10.50 2.59 -10.60
C GLN A 72 9.28 2.65 -9.71
N LEU A 73 8.21 3.30 -10.17
CA LEU A 73 6.97 3.39 -9.42
C LEU A 73 6.35 2.01 -9.23
N GLU A 74 6.42 1.16 -10.23
CA GLU A 74 5.92 -0.22 -10.11
C GLU A 74 6.70 -0.99 -9.06
N GLN A 75 8.03 -0.91 -9.09
CA GLN A 75 8.88 -1.60 -8.13
C GLN A 75 8.58 -1.13 -6.70
N ASP A 76 8.47 0.19 -6.52
CA ASP A 76 8.20 0.76 -5.20
C ASP A 76 6.83 0.34 -4.70
N LEU A 77 5.83 0.35 -5.57
CA LEU A 77 4.47 -0.07 -5.21
C LEU A 77 4.45 -1.52 -4.78
N LEU A 78 5.02 -2.41 -5.60
CA LEU A 78 4.98 -3.84 -5.29
C LEU A 78 5.81 -4.17 -4.05
N ALA A 79 6.92 -3.47 -3.83
CA ALA A 79 7.72 -3.65 -2.63
C ALA A 79 6.92 -3.26 -1.38
N LEU A 80 6.22 -2.14 -1.42
CA LEU A 80 5.41 -1.70 -0.29
C LEU A 80 4.27 -2.68 -0.03
N ILE A 81 3.55 -3.10 -1.07
CA ILE A 81 2.44 -4.04 -0.89
C ILE A 81 2.93 -5.36 -0.30
N THR A 82 4.12 -5.82 -0.73
CA THR A 82 4.72 -7.04 -0.18
C THR A 82 4.99 -6.87 1.31
N GLN A 83 5.56 -5.73 1.72
CA GLN A 83 5.81 -5.45 3.13
C GLN A 83 4.50 -5.38 3.93
N LEU A 84 3.50 -4.71 3.39
CA LEU A 84 2.21 -4.59 4.07
C LEU A 84 1.55 -5.97 4.24
N ALA A 85 1.67 -6.83 3.24
CA ALA A 85 1.13 -8.19 3.32
C ALA A 85 1.87 -9.02 4.36
N GLU A 86 3.20 -8.88 4.42
CA GLU A 86 4.02 -9.59 5.40
C GLU A 86 3.68 -9.16 6.83
N GLU A 87 3.33 -7.89 7.02
CA GLU A 87 2.94 -7.37 8.33
C GLU A 87 1.47 -7.61 8.66
N GLY A 88 0.73 -8.29 7.77
CA GLY A 88 -0.68 -8.57 8.01
C GLY A 88 -1.59 -7.36 7.89
N LEU A 89 -1.10 -6.29 7.24
CA LEU A 89 -1.86 -5.05 7.11
C LEU A 89 -2.78 -5.06 5.90
N VAL A 90 -2.47 -5.86 4.88
CA VAL A 90 -3.31 -6.05 3.71
C VAL A 90 -3.37 -7.53 3.35
N THR A 91 -4.43 -7.89 2.64
CA THR A 91 -4.57 -9.20 2.01
C THR A 91 -4.51 -8.98 0.49
N VAL A 92 -3.75 -9.81 -0.21
CA VAL A 92 -3.60 -9.68 -1.66
C VAL A 92 -4.34 -10.83 -2.34
N GLY A 93 -5.16 -10.48 -3.33
CA GLY A 93 -5.91 -11.47 -4.10
C GLY A 93 -6.12 -11.00 -5.53
N GLU A 94 -6.75 -11.85 -6.32
CA GLU A 94 -7.04 -11.54 -7.72
C GLU A 94 -8.38 -10.87 -7.91
#